data_ad1df4a341101992687e709e68fde495
#
_entry.id   ad1df4a341101992687e709e68fde495
#
_cell.length_a   1.000
_cell.length_b   1.000
_cell.length_c   1.000
_cell.angle_alpha   90.00
_cell.angle_beta   90.00
_cell.angle_gamma   90.00
#
_symmetry.space_group_name_H-M   'P 1'
#
loop_
_entity.id
_entity.type
_entity.pdbx_description
1 polymer ?
#
loop_
_entity_poly.entity_id
_entity_poly.type
_entity_poly.pdbx_seq_one_letter_code
_entity_poly.pdbx_strand_id
1 'polypeptide(L)'
;QPGQSLGALFKTAGMTLMSAVGGASGMLYGNFFLKAAAVAGERTALADAELLAVLEAGRDGIVQRGRAELGDKTMIDAWTPALTALKTALEARESAPVALAACAAAAEAGMHATIPLQARKGRASYLGERSIGHQDPGATSTYLILRTLAETLATQPDHA
;
A
#
# COMPACT_ATOMS: atom_id res chain seq x y z
N GLN A 1 -14.25 -8.65 -15.02
CA GLN A 1 -14.77 -8.84 -16.40
C GLN A 1 -13.57 -8.95 -17.34
N PRO A 2 -13.50 -9.97 -18.21
CA PRO A 2 -12.43 -10.05 -19.21
C PRO A 2 -12.44 -8.78 -20.10
N GLY A 3 -11.30 -8.10 -20.19
CA GLY A 3 -11.14 -6.90 -21.05
C GLY A 3 -11.30 -5.55 -20.33
N GLN A 4 -11.53 -5.51 -19.03
CA GLN A 4 -11.53 -4.24 -18.29
C GLN A 4 -10.09 -3.79 -18.02
N SER A 5 -9.78 -2.51 -18.25
CA SER A 5 -8.47 -1.97 -17.92
C SER A 5 -8.23 -1.89 -16.42
N LEU A 6 -6.98 -2.03 -16.00
CA LEU A 6 -6.58 -1.90 -14.60
C LEU A 6 -6.89 -0.51 -14.06
N GLY A 7 -6.77 0.53 -14.88
CA GLY A 7 -7.17 1.88 -14.50
C GLY A 7 -8.65 1.99 -14.17
N ALA A 8 -9.53 1.39 -14.98
CA ALA A 8 -10.97 1.36 -14.71
C ALA A 8 -11.28 0.57 -13.44
N LEU A 9 -10.61 -0.58 -13.23
CA LEU A 9 -10.74 -1.41 -12.03
C LEU A 9 -10.32 -0.63 -10.77
N PHE A 10 -9.14 -0.04 -10.77
CA PHE A 10 -8.63 0.75 -9.65
C PHE A 10 -9.49 1.97 -9.37
N LYS A 11 -9.96 2.67 -10.41
CA LYS A 11 -10.89 3.79 -10.23
C LYS A 11 -12.16 3.36 -9.52
N THR A 12 -12.76 2.24 -9.94
CA THR A 12 -13.96 1.69 -9.30
C THR A 12 -13.69 1.34 -7.84
N ALA A 13 -12.58 0.65 -7.54
CA ALA A 13 -12.18 0.33 -6.18
C ALA A 13 -12.00 1.60 -5.32
N GLY A 14 -11.32 2.61 -5.85
CA GLY A 14 -11.09 3.87 -5.16
C GLY A 14 -12.39 4.60 -4.81
N MET A 15 -13.30 4.72 -5.76
CA MET A 15 -14.61 5.36 -5.54
C MET A 15 -15.46 4.58 -4.54
N THR A 16 -15.46 3.25 -4.61
CA THR A 16 -16.19 2.39 -3.67
C THR A 16 -15.65 2.56 -2.26
N LEU A 17 -14.33 2.57 -2.07
CA LEU A 17 -13.73 2.78 -0.76
C LEU A 17 -14.07 4.15 -0.17
N MET A 18 -14.05 5.21 -0.98
CA MET A 18 -14.43 6.56 -0.54
C MET A 18 -15.89 6.64 -0.08
N SER A 19 -16.79 5.89 -0.71
CA SER A 19 -18.22 5.93 -0.39
C SER A 19 -18.62 4.96 0.72
N ALA A 20 -17.97 3.80 0.82
CA ALA A 20 -18.40 2.71 1.71
C ALA A 20 -17.57 2.63 3.01
N VAL A 21 -16.32 3.09 3.01
CA VAL A 21 -15.43 3.00 4.18
C VAL A 21 -15.39 4.35 4.89
N GLY A 22 -15.85 4.37 6.14
CA GLY A 22 -15.85 5.57 6.96
C GLY A 22 -14.46 5.97 7.47
N GLY A 23 -14.37 7.22 7.96
CA GLY A 23 -13.15 7.75 8.56
C GLY A 23 -12.06 8.09 7.54
N ALA A 24 -10.81 8.22 8.03
CA ALA A 24 -9.68 8.57 7.20
C ALA A 24 -9.30 7.46 6.19
N SER A 25 -9.50 6.19 6.55
CA SER A 25 -9.10 5.03 5.75
C SER A 25 -9.76 5.01 4.37
N GLY A 26 -11.06 5.26 4.29
CA GLY A 26 -11.77 5.31 3.01
C GLY A 26 -11.21 6.37 2.08
N MET A 27 -10.94 7.56 2.60
CA MET A 27 -10.37 8.66 1.82
C MET A 27 -8.90 8.40 1.42
N LEU A 28 -8.10 7.81 2.29
CA LEU A 28 -6.68 7.54 2.02
C LEU A 28 -6.50 6.41 1.01
N TYR A 29 -7.14 5.26 1.24
CA TYR A 29 -7.09 4.16 0.28
C TYR A 29 -7.83 4.48 -1.02
N GLY A 30 -8.94 5.21 -0.95
CA GLY A 30 -9.61 5.69 -2.15
C GLY A 30 -8.69 6.54 -3.01
N ASN A 31 -7.96 7.48 -2.41
CA ASN A 31 -6.98 8.30 -3.14
C ASN A 31 -5.79 7.49 -3.66
N PHE A 32 -5.33 6.47 -2.89
CA PHE A 32 -4.35 5.50 -3.36
C PHE A 32 -4.79 4.89 -4.70
N PHE A 33 -5.97 4.30 -4.74
CA PHE A 33 -6.47 3.64 -5.93
C PHE A 33 -6.75 4.61 -7.09
N LEU A 34 -7.19 5.85 -6.83
CA LEU A 34 -7.37 6.84 -7.88
C LEU A 34 -6.04 7.27 -8.51
N LYS A 35 -4.97 7.42 -7.71
CA LYS A 35 -3.62 7.72 -8.23
C LYS A 35 -3.03 6.52 -8.97
N ALA A 36 -3.18 5.32 -8.44
CA ALA A 36 -2.82 4.08 -9.10
C ALA A 36 -3.54 3.91 -10.44
N ALA A 37 -4.83 4.23 -10.51
CA ALA A 37 -5.64 4.20 -11.72
C ALA A 37 -5.08 5.10 -12.82
N ALA A 38 -4.65 6.30 -12.46
CA ALA A 38 -4.09 7.27 -13.42
C ALA A 38 -2.79 6.75 -14.07
N VAL A 39 -1.96 6.03 -13.31
CA VAL A 39 -0.71 5.44 -13.83
C VAL A 39 -0.98 4.14 -14.59
N ALA A 40 -1.88 3.29 -14.11
CA ALA A 40 -2.24 2.04 -14.79
C ALA A 40 -2.90 2.30 -16.16
N GLY A 41 -3.76 3.30 -16.26
CA GLY A 41 -4.41 3.69 -17.52
C GLY A 41 -5.21 2.55 -18.15
N GLU A 42 -5.11 2.39 -19.45
CA GLU A 42 -5.84 1.38 -20.23
C GLU A 42 -5.16 0.00 -20.24
N ARG A 43 -4.10 -0.20 -19.46
CA ARG A 43 -3.40 -1.48 -19.40
C ARG A 43 -4.28 -2.56 -18.78
N THR A 44 -4.13 -3.77 -19.29
CA THR A 44 -4.77 -5.00 -18.76
C THR A 44 -3.81 -5.86 -17.94
N ALA A 45 -2.50 -5.60 -18.06
CA ALA A 45 -1.42 -6.21 -17.30
C ALA A 45 -0.35 -5.16 -16.99
N LEU A 46 0.46 -5.39 -16.01
CA LEU A 46 1.59 -4.53 -15.62
C LEU A 46 2.88 -5.33 -15.69
N ALA A 47 3.91 -4.75 -16.29
CA ALA A 47 5.27 -5.21 -16.10
C ALA A 47 5.78 -4.79 -14.71
N ASP A 48 6.87 -5.40 -14.24
CA ASP A 48 7.40 -5.19 -12.87
C ASP A 48 7.67 -3.71 -12.56
N ALA A 49 8.27 -2.97 -13.49
CA ALA A 49 8.52 -1.54 -13.32
C ALA A 49 7.21 -0.71 -13.28
N GLU A 50 6.20 -1.14 -14.03
CA GLU A 50 4.88 -0.50 -14.04
C GLU A 50 4.12 -0.80 -12.75
N LEU A 51 4.24 -2.02 -12.19
CA LEU A 51 3.68 -2.37 -10.89
C LEU A 51 4.27 -1.48 -9.79
N LEU A 52 5.59 -1.32 -9.75
CA LEU A 52 6.25 -0.41 -8.81
C LEU A 52 5.72 1.02 -8.97
N ALA A 53 5.67 1.56 -10.19
CA ALA A 53 5.19 2.91 -10.46
C ALA A 53 3.73 3.12 -10.01
N VAL A 54 2.86 2.14 -10.22
CA VAL A 54 1.46 2.15 -9.79
C VAL A 54 1.35 2.21 -8.28
N LEU A 55 2.12 1.38 -7.57
CA LEU A 55 2.12 1.34 -6.10
C LEU A 55 2.73 2.61 -5.48
N GLU A 56 3.81 3.14 -6.08
CA GLU A 56 4.41 4.41 -5.65
C GLU A 56 3.44 5.57 -5.82
N ALA A 57 2.76 5.67 -6.96
CA ALA A 57 1.74 6.70 -7.18
C ALA A 57 0.59 6.59 -6.17
N GLY A 58 0.18 5.38 -5.84
CA GLY A 58 -0.81 5.13 -4.79
C GLY A 58 -0.35 5.62 -3.43
N ARG A 59 0.85 5.24 -2.98
CA ARG A 59 1.47 5.70 -1.73
C ARG A 59 1.57 7.23 -1.70
N ASP A 60 2.02 7.85 -2.78
CA ASP A 60 2.14 9.30 -2.88
C ASP A 60 0.78 9.99 -2.78
N GLY A 61 -0.27 9.35 -3.29
CA GLY A 61 -1.65 9.79 -3.09
C GLY A 61 -2.06 9.80 -1.62
N ILE A 62 -1.66 8.79 -0.84
CA ILE A 62 -1.89 8.75 0.61
C ILE A 62 -1.13 9.92 1.28
N VAL A 63 0.15 10.10 0.95
CA VAL A 63 0.99 11.18 1.51
C VAL A 63 0.40 12.54 1.19
N GLN A 64 0.02 12.78 -0.06
CA GLN A 64 -0.58 14.04 -0.49
C GLN A 64 -1.86 14.37 0.30
N ARG A 65 -2.69 13.37 0.57
CA ARG A 65 -3.96 13.55 1.26
C ARG A 65 -3.80 13.62 2.77
N GLY A 66 -3.00 12.72 3.35
CA GLY A 66 -2.84 12.54 4.80
C GLY A 66 -1.73 13.39 5.41
N ARG A 67 -0.79 13.85 4.59
CA ARG A 67 0.39 14.63 5.04
C ARG A 67 1.14 13.94 6.18
N ALA A 68 1.21 12.61 6.13
CA ALA A 68 1.94 11.81 7.10
C ALA A 68 3.37 11.57 6.62
N GLU A 69 4.28 11.54 7.58
CA GLU A 69 5.69 11.23 7.39
C GLU A 69 6.06 9.93 8.11
N LEU A 70 7.23 9.39 7.81
CA LEU A 70 7.78 8.26 8.58
C LEU A 70 7.93 8.64 10.06
N GLY A 71 7.49 7.75 10.94
CA GLY A 71 7.51 7.96 12.39
C GLY A 71 6.25 8.64 12.93
N ASP A 72 5.28 9.00 12.09
CA ASP A 72 4.00 9.56 12.54
C ASP A 72 3.04 8.49 13.09
N LYS A 73 3.41 7.22 13.00
CA LYS A 73 2.60 6.05 13.36
C LYS A 73 1.33 5.97 12.51
N THR A 74 1.55 5.70 11.22
CA THR A 74 0.50 5.61 10.19
C THR A 74 0.79 4.48 9.20
N MET A 75 -0.11 4.29 8.23
CA MET A 75 0.13 3.38 7.11
C MET A 75 1.40 3.68 6.31
N ILE A 76 1.93 4.91 6.35
CA ILE A 76 3.17 5.30 5.66
C ILE A 76 4.39 4.61 6.24
N ASP A 77 4.36 4.27 7.53
CA ASP A 77 5.41 3.52 8.20
C ASP A 77 5.53 2.07 7.70
N ALA A 78 4.48 1.54 7.05
CA ALA A 78 4.49 0.26 6.36
C ALA A 78 4.72 0.42 4.84
N TRP A 79 4.04 1.38 4.18
CA TRP A 79 4.17 1.60 2.74
C TRP A 79 5.58 1.96 2.30
N THR A 80 6.25 2.86 3.01
CA THR A 80 7.56 3.37 2.58
C THR A 80 8.64 2.28 2.57
N PRO A 81 8.87 1.52 3.67
CA PRO A 81 9.85 0.43 3.64
C PRO A 81 9.46 -0.68 2.66
N ALA A 82 8.17 -0.97 2.50
CA ALA A 82 7.67 -1.96 1.55
C ALA A 82 8.07 -1.64 0.10
N LEU A 83 7.81 -0.40 -0.34
CA LEU A 83 8.14 0.00 -1.71
C LEU A 83 9.65 0.15 -1.92
N THR A 84 10.40 0.51 -0.89
CA THR A 84 11.87 0.48 -0.93
C THR A 84 12.39 -0.94 -1.16
N ALA A 85 11.86 -1.93 -0.44
CA ALA A 85 12.23 -3.33 -0.60
C ALA A 85 11.84 -3.87 -1.99
N LEU A 86 10.63 -3.56 -2.47
CA LEU A 86 10.18 -3.93 -3.81
C LEU A 86 11.12 -3.39 -4.88
N LYS A 87 11.42 -2.09 -4.81
CA LYS A 87 12.33 -1.44 -5.75
C LYS A 87 13.70 -2.10 -5.76
N THR A 88 14.29 -2.31 -4.59
CA THR A 88 15.62 -2.95 -4.45
C THR A 88 15.64 -4.34 -5.05
N ALA A 89 14.61 -5.16 -4.81
CA ALA A 89 14.53 -6.50 -5.35
C ALA A 89 14.40 -6.49 -6.90
N LEU A 90 13.57 -5.60 -7.45
CA LEU A 90 13.42 -5.44 -8.90
C LEU A 90 14.72 -4.93 -9.56
N GLU A 91 15.42 -4.00 -8.94
CA GLU A 91 16.76 -3.54 -9.40
C GLU A 91 17.79 -4.67 -9.38
N ALA A 92 17.70 -5.59 -8.43
CA ALA A 92 18.49 -6.81 -8.37
C ALA A 92 18.04 -7.90 -9.37
N ARG A 93 17.02 -7.62 -10.18
CA ARG A 93 16.40 -8.54 -11.16
C ARG A 93 15.82 -9.81 -10.54
N GLU A 94 15.37 -9.72 -9.30
CA GLU A 94 14.56 -10.79 -8.70
C GLU A 94 13.22 -10.92 -9.43
N SER A 95 12.65 -12.12 -9.40
CA SER A 95 11.30 -12.33 -9.97
C SER A 95 10.23 -11.55 -9.21
N ALA A 96 9.13 -11.20 -9.88
CA ALA A 96 8.02 -10.48 -9.25
C ALA A 96 7.49 -11.15 -7.96
N PRO A 97 7.32 -12.48 -7.89
CA PRO A 97 6.92 -13.14 -6.64
C PRO A 97 7.93 -12.94 -5.50
N VAL A 98 9.25 -13.03 -5.79
CA VAL A 98 10.31 -12.81 -4.80
C VAL A 98 10.32 -11.35 -4.34
N ALA A 99 10.23 -10.41 -5.29
CA ALA A 99 10.21 -8.97 -5.00
C ALA A 99 8.98 -8.58 -4.15
N LEU A 100 7.82 -9.15 -4.44
CA LEU A 100 6.61 -8.90 -3.66
C LEU A 100 6.63 -9.56 -2.28
N ALA A 101 7.27 -10.72 -2.15
CA ALA A 101 7.49 -11.33 -0.84
C ALA A 101 8.39 -10.44 0.05
N ALA A 102 9.46 -9.88 -0.51
CA ALA A 102 10.31 -8.91 0.17
C ALA A 102 9.54 -7.63 0.54
N CYS A 103 8.69 -7.14 -0.35
CA CYS A 103 7.79 -6.01 -0.11
C CYS A 103 6.87 -6.27 1.09
N ALA A 104 6.21 -7.42 1.12
CA ALA A 104 5.30 -7.80 2.20
C ALA A 104 6.03 -7.96 3.55
N ALA A 105 7.21 -8.58 3.54
CA ALA A 105 8.04 -8.71 4.75
C ALA A 105 8.49 -7.34 5.30
N ALA A 106 8.86 -6.41 4.43
CA ALA A 106 9.21 -5.04 4.83
C ALA A 106 8.01 -4.25 5.36
N ALA A 107 6.80 -4.47 4.79
CA ALA A 107 5.56 -3.91 5.31
C ALA A 107 5.25 -4.43 6.72
N GLU A 108 5.47 -5.73 6.97
CA GLU A 108 5.29 -6.35 8.29
C GLU A 108 6.24 -5.74 9.33
N ALA A 109 7.51 -5.62 8.98
CA ALA A 109 8.50 -4.97 9.82
C ALA A 109 8.12 -3.51 10.13
N GLY A 110 7.69 -2.75 9.12
CA GLY A 110 7.21 -1.37 9.27
C GLY A 110 5.97 -1.28 10.16
N MET A 111 5.03 -2.20 10.02
CA MET A 111 3.86 -2.32 10.88
C MET A 111 4.26 -2.53 12.35
N HIS A 112 5.16 -3.47 12.62
CA HIS A 112 5.64 -3.72 13.97
C HIS A 112 6.44 -2.55 14.53
N ALA A 113 7.20 -1.83 13.71
CA ALA A 113 7.95 -0.65 14.11
C ALA A 113 7.04 0.50 14.60
N THR A 114 5.74 0.48 14.29
CA THR A 114 4.79 1.47 14.82
C THR A 114 4.49 1.28 16.31
N ILE A 115 4.72 0.10 16.88
CA ILE A 115 4.35 -0.21 18.28
C ILE A 115 4.97 0.77 19.29
N PRO A 116 6.29 1.05 19.28
CA PRO A 116 6.92 1.96 20.25
C PRO A 116 6.67 3.44 19.94
N LEU A 117 6.08 3.79 18.79
CA LEU A 117 5.87 5.18 18.41
C LEU A 117 4.65 5.78 19.10
N GLN A 118 4.71 7.08 19.39
CA GLN A 118 3.54 7.87 19.72
C GLN A 118 2.85 8.33 18.44
N ALA A 119 1.54 8.17 18.35
CA ALA A 119 0.77 8.60 17.18
C ALA A 119 0.74 10.13 17.07
N ARG A 120 1.06 10.63 15.88
CA ARG A 120 1.06 12.07 15.55
C ARG A 120 -0.06 12.45 14.58
N LYS A 121 -0.69 11.44 13.96
CA LYS A 121 -1.76 11.62 12.97
C LYS A 121 -2.95 10.70 13.28
N GLY A 122 -4.08 11.03 12.67
CA GLY A 122 -5.30 10.25 12.80
C GLY A 122 -5.89 10.25 14.21
N ARG A 123 -6.86 9.37 14.45
CA ARG A 123 -7.59 9.29 15.73
C ARG A 123 -6.69 8.89 16.90
N ALA A 124 -5.68 8.07 16.65
CA ALA A 124 -4.77 7.63 17.70
C ALA A 124 -3.94 8.78 18.29
N SER A 125 -3.75 9.89 17.56
CA SER A 125 -3.03 11.06 18.07
C SER A 125 -3.72 11.72 19.26
N TYR A 126 -5.05 11.59 19.38
CA TYR A 126 -5.79 12.10 20.55
C TYR A 126 -5.49 11.35 21.85
N LEU A 127 -4.90 10.16 21.75
CA LEU A 127 -4.49 9.37 22.90
C LEU A 127 -3.14 9.82 23.48
N GLY A 128 -2.35 10.60 22.74
CA GLY A 128 -1.01 11.00 23.15
C GLY A 128 -0.12 9.80 23.47
N GLU A 129 0.53 9.78 24.61
CA GLU A 129 1.41 8.70 25.06
C GLU A 129 0.69 7.35 25.22
N ARG A 130 -0.61 7.34 25.46
CA ARG A 130 -1.39 6.09 25.53
C ARG A 130 -1.47 5.35 24.19
N SER A 131 -1.06 5.95 23.10
CA SER A 131 -0.93 5.28 21.81
C SER A 131 0.33 4.41 21.70
N ILE A 132 1.31 4.60 22.58
CA ILE A 132 2.54 3.81 22.63
C ILE A 132 2.23 2.38 23.12
N GLY A 133 2.91 1.40 22.55
CA GLY A 133 2.70 -0.01 22.85
C GLY A 133 1.61 -0.69 22.01
N HIS A 134 0.92 0.05 21.16
CA HIS A 134 -0.13 -0.46 20.27
C HIS A 134 0.29 -0.34 18.82
N GLN A 135 -0.03 -1.35 18.02
CA GLN A 135 0.23 -1.37 16.57
C GLN A 135 -0.72 -0.42 15.83
N ASP A 136 -0.22 0.30 14.81
CA ASP A 136 -1.09 1.18 14.00
C ASP A 136 -2.01 0.34 13.10
N PRO A 137 -3.34 0.58 13.12
CA PRO A 137 -4.27 -0.16 12.29
C PRO A 137 -4.12 0.13 10.79
N GLY A 138 -3.66 1.33 10.41
CA GLY A 138 -3.37 1.69 9.03
C GLY A 138 -2.15 0.93 8.49
N ALA A 139 -1.08 0.83 9.27
CA ALA A 139 0.08 0.01 8.95
C ALA A 139 -0.28 -1.47 8.84
N THR A 140 -1.16 -1.96 9.74
CA THR A 140 -1.67 -3.34 9.70
C THR A 140 -2.42 -3.64 8.42
N SER A 141 -3.35 -2.77 8.02
CA SER A 141 -4.11 -2.97 6.78
C SER A 141 -3.21 -2.88 5.54
N THR A 142 -2.19 -2.03 5.55
CA THR A 142 -1.18 -1.96 4.48
C THR A 142 -0.42 -3.28 4.34
N TYR A 143 0.08 -3.83 5.45
CA TYR A 143 0.71 -5.14 5.45
C TYR A 143 -0.19 -6.23 4.88
N LEU A 144 -1.45 -6.29 5.35
CA LEU A 144 -2.41 -7.30 4.88
C LEU A 144 -2.67 -7.21 3.38
N ILE A 145 -2.79 -6.01 2.82
CA ILE A 145 -2.98 -5.77 1.37
C ILE A 145 -1.75 -6.28 0.61
N LEU A 146 -0.55 -5.91 1.02
CA LEU A 146 0.68 -6.28 0.32
C LEU A 146 0.99 -7.78 0.46
N ARG A 147 0.72 -8.38 1.62
CA ARG A 147 0.82 -9.83 1.82
C ARG A 147 -0.13 -10.57 0.88
N THR A 148 -1.40 -10.17 0.83
CA THR A 148 -2.39 -10.80 -0.05
C THR A 148 -1.98 -10.68 -1.52
N LEU A 149 -1.46 -9.54 -1.94
CA LEU A 149 -0.94 -9.35 -3.29
C LEU A 149 0.21 -10.32 -3.59
N ALA A 150 1.18 -10.45 -2.68
CA ALA A 150 2.31 -11.37 -2.83
C ALA A 150 1.86 -12.84 -2.88
N GLU A 151 0.98 -13.27 -1.98
CA GLU A 151 0.43 -14.62 -1.93
C GLU A 151 -0.37 -14.96 -3.19
N THR A 152 -1.17 -14.02 -3.69
CA THR A 152 -1.99 -14.23 -4.89
C THR A 152 -1.13 -14.42 -6.13
N LEU A 153 -0.09 -13.62 -6.31
CA LEU A 153 0.80 -13.72 -7.47
C LEU A 153 1.74 -14.94 -7.38
N ALA A 154 2.12 -15.36 -6.17
CA ALA A 154 2.91 -16.58 -5.98
C ALA A 154 2.14 -17.87 -6.34
N THR A 155 0.81 -17.83 -6.29
CA THR A 155 -0.04 -19.01 -6.61
C THR A 155 -0.52 -19.06 -8.06
N GLN A 156 -0.27 -18.00 -8.84
CA GLN A 156 -0.61 -18.03 -10.27
C GLN A 156 0.45 -18.83 -11.05
N PRO A 157 0.05 -19.80 -11.88
CA PRO A 157 1.00 -20.47 -12.78
C PRO A 157 1.58 -19.42 -13.74
N ASP A 158 2.91 -19.53 -13.96
CA ASP A 158 3.60 -18.71 -14.95
C ASP A 158 2.86 -18.76 -16.29
N HIS A 159 2.23 -17.69 -16.67
CA HIS A 159 1.73 -17.52 -18.03
C HIS A 159 2.92 -17.11 -18.91
N ALA A 160 3.71 -18.15 -19.30
CA ALA A 160 4.73 -18.04 -20.33
C ALA A 160 4.07 -17.87 -21.71
#